data_9d3d6f7887e16ba83bbe081ecf9bc9cc
#
_entry.id   9d3d6f7887e16ba83bbe081ecf9bc9cc
#
_cell.length_a   1.000
_cell.length_b   1.000
_cell.length_c   1.000
_cell.angle_alpha   90.00
_cell.angle_beta   90.00
_cell.angle_gamma   90.00
#
_symmetry.space_group_name_H-M   'P 1'
#
loop_
_entity.id
_entity.type
_entity.pdbx_description
1 polymer ?
#
loop_
_entity_poly.entity_id
_entity_poly.type
_entity_poly.pdbx_seq_one_letter_code
_entity_poly.pdbx_strand_id
1 'polypeptide(L)'
;MFDIRPYLVIPKLIIQPTWGGNYIAQVKGWDRGELATNKIGQSYELCSGSNLSLITSSKNPQFLAEITNSKAVELPTSPPNSIPLVRLIETDPNSVLGNEIVTQFGPTMPLLIKFTQALGNSFQLHVPDGTKHPKWKPKPESWYYFEPGMVTLGVKSGVNWEEYQKSVTELDEYICALSQQVLSGSKTLADAKNEINKLIVKYNPRQFVNFAYPNAGDLIDLSPCGIHHSWEEDTDKYPLGNVLYELQVNVMDDVATIRSFDKGKMNKDGSVRPLQIEDYFAFIDRSPKANNPKTHFQKSQHITEKLSYSKERLMKTKYYALDKVVITGYKSAYHERIDRFKHVFIKSGEIEVTAGNVSITVSKGHSVFIPKMALEYSIKNNSKDSVILISY
;
A
#
# COMPACT_ATOMS: atom_id res chain seq x y z
N MET A 1 -26.08 -19.78 -5.17
CA MET A 1 -25.91 -19.10 -3.87
C MET A 1 -24.48 -19.39 -3.42
N PHE A 2 -23.68 -18.37 -3.11
CA PHE A 2 -22.31 -18.61 -2.61
C PHE A 2 -22.34 -19.07 -1.16
N ASP A 3 -21.40 -19.93 -0.78
CA ASP A 3 -21.27 -20.39 0.59
C ASP A 3 -20.84 -19.25 1.51
N ILE A 4 -21.46 -19.19 2.69
CA ILE A 4 -21.03 -18.28 3.77
C ILE A 4 -19.73 -18.84 4.35
N ARG A 5 -18.60 -18.19 4.01
CA ARG A 5 -17.28 -18.63 4.42
C ARG A 5 -16.23 -17.49 4.39
N PRO A 6 -15.13 -17.64 5.10
CA PRO A 6 -13.95 -16.83 4.86
C PRO A 6 -13.23 -17.32 3.59
N TYR A 7 -12.52 -16.41 2.91
CA TYR A 7 -11.77 -16.71 1.68
C TYR A 7 -10.32 -16.28 1.85
N LEU A 8 -9.36 -17.14 1.54
CA LEU A 8 -7.98 -16.69 1.32
C LEU A 8 -7.93 -15.74 0.12
N VAL A 9 -7.34 -14.58 0.28
CA VAL A 9 -7.10 -13.68 -0.85
C VAL A 9 -5.87 -14.15 -1.60
N ILE A 10 -5.99 -14.41 -2.90
CA ILE A 10 -4.84 -14.70 -3.76
C ILE A 10 -4.09 -13.38 -3.97
N PRO A 11 -2.86 -13.22 -3.44
CA PRO A 11 -2.17 -11.95 -3.56
C PRO A 11 -1.62 -11.77 -4.96
N LYS A 12 -1.65 -10.51 -5.45
CA LYS A 12 -1.02 -10.11 -6.71
C LYS A 12 0.35 -9.50 -6.42
N LEU A 13 1.42 -10.22 -6.77
CA LEU A 13 2.80 -9.79 -6.54
C LEU A 13 3.28 -8.93 -7.71
N ILE A 14 3.66 -7.69 -7.42
CA ILE A 14 4.13 -6.73 -8.40
C ILE A 14 5.66 -6.72 -8.42
N ILE A 15 6.23 -7.20 -9.52
CA ILE A 15 7.68 -7.17 -9.72
C ILE A 15 8.13 -5.73 -9.95
N GLN A 16 9.13 -5.28 -9.17
CA GLN A 16 9.71 -3.94 -9.25
C GLN A 16 11.24 -4.02 -9.16
N PRO A 17 11.94 -4.20 -10.29
CA PRO A 17 13.38 -4.43 -10.29
C PRO A 17 14.22 -3.27 -9.73
N THR A 18 13.68 -2.04 -9.79
CA THR A 18 14.41 -0.82 -9.40
C THR A 18 14.31 -0.48 -7.94
N TRP A 19 13.22 -0.86 -7.24
CA TRP A 19 12.97 -0.44 -5.86
C TRP A 19 12.34 -1.52 -4.96
N GLY A 20 11.96 -2.67 -5.49
CA GLY A 20 11.47 -3.80 -4.71
C GLY A 20 12.58 -4.59 -4.04
N GLY A 21 12.20 -5.58 -3.24
CA GLY A 21 13.10 -6.49 -2.53
C GLY A 21 12.52 -7.89 -2.41
N ASN A 22 13.08 -8.72 -1.53
CA ASN A 22 12.69 -10.12 -1.35
C ASN A 22 11.90 -10.35 -0.04
N TYR A 23 11.72 -9.32 0.79
CA TYR A 23 11.09 -9.45 2.11
C TYR A 23 9.66 -9.99 2.02
N ILE A 24 8.87 -9.50 1.07
CA ILE A 24 7.49 -9.94 0.87
C ILE A 24 7.42 -11.45 0.58
N ALA A 25 8.27 -11.95 -0.33
CA ALA A 25 8.33 -13.38 -0.66
C ALA A 25 8.77 -14.22 0.55
N GLN A 26 9.77 -13.74 1.32
CA GLN A 26 10.25 -14.40 2.54
C GLN A 26 9.17 -14.49 3.61
N VAL A 27 8.45 -13.39 3.87
CA VAL A 27 7.38 -13.37 4.88
C VAL A 27 6.25 -14.33 4.52
N LYS A 28 5.92 -14.42 3.22
CA LYS A 28 4.90 -15.35 2.71
C LYS A 28 5.38 -16.81 2.62
N GLY A 29 6.67 -17.09 2.84
CA GLY A 29 7.25 -18.43 2.68
C GLY A 29 7.36 -18.87 1.21
N TRP A 30 7.41 -17.93 0.28
CA TRP A 30 7.50 -18.15 -1.17
C TRP A 30 8.86 -17.74 -1.78
N ASP A 31 9.89 -17.63 -0.94
CA ASP A 31 11.26 -17.27 -1.33
C ASP A 31 12.03 -18.39 -2.05
N ARG A 32 11.33 -19.17 -2.90
CA ARG A 32 11.87 -20.31 -3.67
C ARG A 32 11.57 -20.15 -5.15
N GLY A 33 12.38 -20.82 -5.98
CA GLY A 33 12.21 -20.79 -7.44
C GLY A 33 12.35 -19.36 -7.99
N GLU A 34 11.49 -18.99 -8.93
CA GLU A 34 11.51 -17.66 -9.57
C GLU A 34 11.30 -16.51 -8.58
N LEU A 35 10.55 -16.71 -7.50
CA LEU A 35 10.30 -15.66 -6.50
C LEU A 35 11.51 -15.35 -5.63
N ALA A 36 12.47 -16.27 -5.51
CA ALA A 36 13.73 -16.00 -4.79
C ALA A 36 14.62 -14.97 -5.50
N THR A 37 14.49 -14.82 -6.82
CA THR A 37 15.31 -13.93 -7.65
C THR A 37 14.58 -12.64 -8.05
N ASN A 38 13.26 -12.61 -7.98
CA ASN A 38 12.46 -11.46 -8.36
C ASN A 38 12.38 -10.45 -7.20
N LYS A 39 12.58 -9.17 -7.53
CA LYS A 39 12.36 -8.07 -6.60
C LYS A 39 10.88 -7.71 -6.60
N ILE A 40 10.19 -8.05 -5.51
CA ILE A 40 8.77 -7.72 -5.29
C ILE A 40 8.67 -6.37 -4.60
N GLY A 41 8.01 -5.40 -5.23
CA GLY A 41 7.77 -4.09 -4.64
C GLY A 41 6.50 -4.04 -3.81
N GLN A 42 5.44 -4.68 -4.31
CA GLN A 42 4.12 -4.69 -3.66
C GLN A 42 3.45 -6.06 -3.82
N SER A 43 2.70 -6.43 -2.79
CA SER A 43 1.72 -7.51 -2.83
C SER A 43 0.34 -6.89 -2.62
N TYR A 44 -0.52 -6.93 -3.63
CA TYR A 44 -1.91 -6.49 -3.48
C TYR A 44 -2.66 -7.56 -2.71
N GLU A 45 -3.06 -7.21 -1.49
CA GLU A 45 -3.73 -8.10 -0.54
C GLU A 45 -5.26 -8.03 -0.66
N LEU A 46 -5.80 -6.92 -1.19
CA LEU A 46 -7.20 -6.76 -1.55
C LEU A 46 -7.35 -5.61 -2.53
N CYS A 47 -8.11 -5.82 -3.59
CA CYS A 47 -8.53 -4.79 -4.54
C CYS A 47 -9.77 -5.26 -5.32
N SER A 48 -10.34 -4.43 -6.17
CA SER A 48 -11.50 -4.81 -7.02
C SER A 48 -11.21 -6.00 -7.93
N GLY A 49 -9.96 -6.16 -8.39
CA GLY A 49 -9.53 -7.28 -9.21
C GLY A 49 -8.99 -8.49 -8.43
N SER A 50 -9.23 -8.60 -7.14
CA SER A 50 -8.76 -9.76 -6.36
C SER A 50 -9.48 -11.05 -6.71
N ASN A 51 -8.75 -12.16 -6.70
CA ASN A 51 -9.28 -13.51 -6.70
C ASN A 51 -9.32 -14.08 -5.27
N LEU A 52 -10.42 -14.73 -4.94
CA LEU A 52 -10.68 -15.37 -3.65
C LEU A 52 -10.54 -16.88 -3.79
N SER A 53 -9.60 -17.48 -3.07
CA SER A 53 -9.35 -18.93 -3.13
C SER A 53 -10.36 -19.72 -2.32
N LEU A 54 -10.77 -20.87 -2.86
CA LEU A 54 -11.58 -21.88 -2.17
C LEU A 54 -10.71 -22.86 -1.34
N ILE A 55 -9.38 -22.75 -1.47
CA ILE A 55 -8.42 -23.54 -0.68
C ILE A 55 -8.50 -23.08 0.79
N THR A 56 -8.40 -24.05 1.71
CA THR A 56 -8.62 -23.82 3.15
C THR A 56 -7.32 -23.65 3.96
N SER A 57 -6.17 -23.58 3.31
CA SER A 57 -4.88 -23.36 3.99
C SER A 57 -3.91 -22.58 3.11
N SER A 58 -3.31 -21.52 3.65
CA SER A 58 -2.25 -20.76 2.97
C SER A 58 -0.94 -21.57 2.80
N LYS A 59 -0.80 -22.70 3.50
CA LYS A 59 0.32 -23.63 3.35
C LYS A 59 0.08 -24.70 2.28
N ASN A 60 -1.12 -24.76 1.68
CA ASN A 60 -1.40 -25.71 0.61
C ASN A 60 -0.53 -25.37 -0.61
N PRO A 61 0.23 -26.31 -1.20
CA PRO A 61 1.06 -26.06 -2.37
C PRO A 61 0.31 -25.54 -3.61
N GLN A 62 -1.00 -25.76 -3.67
CA GLN A 62 -1.86 -25.23 -4.74
C GLN A 62 -2.29 -23.77 -4.52
N PHE A 63 -2.04 -23.20 -3.32
CA PHE A 63 -2.30 -21.80 -3.05
C PHE A 63 -1.12 -20.97 -3.55
N LEU A 64 -1.29 -20.31 -4.69
CA LEU A 64 -0.25 -19.57 -5.40
C LEU A 64 -0.62 -18.10 -5.54
N ALA A 65 0.40 -17.25 -5.70
CA ALA A 65 0.23 -15.83 -6.04
C ALA A 65 0.00 -15.64 -7.55
N GLU A 66 -0.64 -14.53 -7.89
CA GLU A 66 -0.54 -13.95 -9.23
C GLU A 66 0.73 -13.10 -9.30
N ILE A 67 1.54 -13.25 -10.35
CA ILE A 67 2.81 -12.53 -10.51
C ILE A 67 2.72 -11.66 -11.76
N THR A 68 3.06 -10.37 -11.64
CA THR A 68 2.95 -9.43 -12.76
C THR A 68 3.90 -8.24 -12.62
N ASN A 69 4.19 -7.59 -13.75
CA ASN A 69 4.87 -6.30 -13.79
C ASN A 69 3.88 -5.12 -13.79
N SER A 70 2.59 -5.38 -13.99
CA SER A 70 1.54 -4.36 -14.07
C SER A 70 1.01 -4.02 -12.70
N LYS A 71 0.88 -2.73 -12.41
CA LYS A 71 0.20 -2.20 -11.23
C LYS A 71 -1.31 -2.02 -11.46
N ALA A 72 -1.80 -2.25 -12.68
CA ALA A 72 -3.20 -2.12 -12.99
C ALA A 72 -4.02 -3.14 -12.19
N VAL A 73 -5.19 -2.71 -11.75
CA VAL A 73 -6.20 -3.59 -11.18
C VAL A 73 -7.03 -4.11 -12.36
N GLU A 74 -6.53 -5.15 -13.02
CA GLU A 74 -7.19 -5.76 -14.16
C GLU A 74 -8.29 -6.71 -13.69
N LEU A 75 -9.29 -6.94 -14.56
CA LEU A 75 -10.26 -8.01 -14.34
C LEU A 75 -9.48 -9.35 -14.32
N PRO A 76 -9.67 -10.16 -13.29
CA PRO A 76 -8.84 -11.33 -13.09
C PRO A 76 -9.14 -12.42 -14.13
N THR A 77 -8.10 -13.09 -14.57
CA THR A 77 -8.23 -14.47 -15.01
C THR A 77 -8.52 -15.29 -13.76
N SER A 78 -9.56 -16.12 -13.77
CA SER A 78 -9.90 -16.93 -12.59
C SER A 78 -8.90 -18.09 -12.44
N PRO A 79 -7.98 -18.07 -11.47
CA PRO A 79 -7.15 -19.25 -11.18
C PRO A 79 -8.02 -20.44 -10.77
N PRO A 80 -7.55 -21.67 -10.93
CA PRO A 80 -8.24 -22.86 -10.45
C PRO A 80 -8.61 -22.73 -8.97
N ASN A 81 -9.77 -23.24 -8.58
CA ASN A 81 -10.27 -23.17 -7.19
C ASN A 81 -10.35 -21.74 -6.64
N SER A 82 -10.79 -20.78 -7.46
CA SER A 82 -10.97 -19.41 -7.04
C SER A 82 -12.26 -18.80 -7.58
N ILE A 83 -12.69 -17.70 -6.95
CA ILE A 83 -13.80 -16.87 -7.36
C ILE A 83 -13.29 -15.43 -7.47
N PRO A 84 -13.49 -14.73 -8.61
CA PRO A 84 -13.21 -13.30 -8.68
C PRO A 84 -14.09 -12.53 -7.68
N LEU A 85 -13.47 -11.66 -6.88
CA LEU A 85 -14.20 -10.84 -5.90
C LEU A 85 -15.29 -10.00 -6.57
N VAL A 86 -15.04 -9.47 -7.76
CA VAL A 86 -16.02 -8.70 -8.54
C VAL A 86 -17.30 -9.52 -8.81
N ARG A 87 -17.16 -10.82 -9.14
CA ARG A 87 -18.32 -11.71 -9.38
C ARG A 87 -19.10 -11.97 -8.10
N LEU A 88 -18.41 -12.10 -6.97
CA LEU A 88 -19.08 -12.24 -5.69
C LEU A 88 -19.90 -10.99 -5.35
N ILE A 89 -19.32 -9.80 -5.54
CA ILE A 89 -19.98 -8.50 -5.31
C ILE A 89 -21.16 -8.29 -6.27
N GLU A 90 -21.01 -8.58 -7.58
CA GLU A 90 -22.08 -8.45 -8.58
C GLU A 90 -23.33 -9.27 -8.25
N THR A 91 -23.15 -10.40 -7.56
CA THR A 91 -24.29 -11.27 -7.19
C THR A 91 -25.17 -10.64 -6.11
N ASP A 92 -24.58 -10.09 -5.06
CA ASP A 92 -25.28 -9.39 -3.98
C ASP A 92 -24.30 -8.45 -3.25
N PRO A 93 -24.16 -7.20 -3.72
CA PRO A 93 -23.20 -6.26 -3.14
C PRO A 93 -23.46 -5.98 -1.64
N ASN A 94 -24.73 -5.89 -1.23
CA ASN A 94 -25.09 -5.61 0.16
C ASN A 94 -24.73 -6.75 1.12
N SER A 95 -24.89 -7.99 0.68
CA SER A 95 -24.50 -9.17 1.46
C SER A 95 -23.00 -9.38 1.48
N VAL A 96 -22.27 -8.91 0.48
CA VAL A 96 -20.82 -9.06 0.42
C VAL A 96 -20.10 -7.91 1.13
N LEU A 97 -20.42 -6.65 0.79
CA LEU A 97 -19.72 -5.47 1.29
C LEU A 97 -20.38 -4.86 2.53
N GLY A 98 -21.70 -4.91 2.64
CA GLY A 98 -22.51 -4.21 3.63
C GLY A 98 -23.21 -2.97 3.07
N ASN A 99 -24.40 -2.69 3.59
CA ASN A 99 -25.28 -1.62 3.07
C ASN A 99 -24.63 -0.23 3.13
N GLU A 100 -23.93 0.10 4.21
CA GLU A 100 -23.24 1.40 4.34
C GLU A 100 -22.16 1.58 3.27
N ILE A 101 -21.36 0.53 3.03
CA ILE A 101 -20.30 0.55 2.01
C ILE A 101 -20.88 0.75 0.62
N VAL A 102 -21.93 0.00 0.29
CA VAL A 102 -22.59 0.11 -1.02
C VAL A 102 -23.24 1.48 -1.21
N THR A 103 -23.86 2.03 -0.16
CA THR A 103 -24.44 3.38 -0.21
C THR A 103 -23.38 4.47 -0.40
N GLN A 104 -22.24 4.34 0.24
CA GLN A 104 -21.18 5.36 0.21
C GLN A 104 -20.32 5.29 -1.06
N PHE A 105 -19.95 4.08 -1.51
CA PHE A 105 -18.95 3.85 -2.56
C PHE A 105 -19.51 3.17 -3.82
N GLY A 106 -20.77 2.76 -3.81
CA GLY A 106 -21.36 1.94 -4.87
C GLY A 106 -21.05 0.45 -4.70
N PRO A 107 -21.54 -0.39 -5.65
CA PRO A 107 -21.41 -1.84 -5.60
C PRO A 107 -20.03 -2.31 -6.10
N THR A 108 -18.95 -1.76 -5.55
CA THR A 108 -17.57 -2.10 -5.91
C THR A 108 -16.69 -2.15 -4.67
N MET A 109 -15.58 -2.89 -4.73
CA MET A 109 -14.59 -2.89 -3.64
C MET A 109 -13.96 -1.50 -3.49
N PRO A 110 -14.17 -0.79 -2.37
CA PRO A 110 -13.70 0.58 -2.22
C PRO A 110 -12.22 0.68 -1.85
N LEU A 111 -11.60 -0.42 -1.42
CA LEU A 111 -10.24 -0.44 -0.88
C LEU A 111 -9.24 -1.10 -1.84
N LEU A 112 -8.03 -0.57 -1.84
CA LEU A 112 -6.82 -1.22 -2.32
C LEU A 112 -5.86 -1.35 -1.13
N ILE A 113 -5.53 -2.59 -0.78
CA ILE A 113 -4.68 -2.92 0.35
C ILE A 113 -3.41 -3.58 -0.18
N LYS A 114 -2.26 -3.08 0.25
CA LYS A 114 -0.96 -3.55 -0.21
C LYS A 114 -0.05 -3.87 0.96
N PHE A 115 0.73 -4.93 0.82
CA PHE A 115 1.93 -5.15 1.60
C PHE A 115 3.11 -4.72 0.72
N THR A 116 3.84 -3.68 1.14
CA THR A 116 4.81 -2.96 0.31
C THR A 116 6.20 -3.10 0.90
N GLN A 117 7.19 -3.37 0.03
CA GLN A 117 8.61 -3.17 0.30
C GLN A 117 9.18 -2.24 -0.77
N ALA A 118 9.70 -1.08 -0.35
CA ALA A 118 10.23 -0.09 -1.28
C ALA A 118 11.51 0.56 -0.76
N LEU A 119 12.52 0.65 -1.62
CA LEU A 119 13.72 1.44 -1.33
C LEU A 119 13.37 2.93 -1.39
N GLY A 120 12.93 3.42 -2.53
CA GLY A 120 12.55 4.82 -2.64
C GLY A 120 11.61 5.07 -3.82
N ASN A 121 10.74 6.05 -3.72
CA ASN A 121 9.85 6.46 -4.80
C ASN A 121 9.96 7.95 -5.09
N SER A 122 9.19 8.44 -6.10
CA SER A 122 9.10 9.85 -6.46
C SER A 122 8.54 10.72 -5.34
N PHE A 123 8.81 12.01 -5.38
CA PHE A 123 8.05 13.01 -4.62
C PHE A 123 6.62 13.05 -5.14
N GLN A 124 5.65 12.76 -4.29
CA GLN A 124 4.27 12.51 -4.64
C GLN A 124 3.32 13.42 -3.88
N LEU A 125 2.18 13.64 -4.51
CA LEU A 125 1.03 14.34 -3.97
C LEU A 125 -0.23 13.64 -4.46
N HIS A 126 -1.23 13.49 -3.59
CA HIS A 126 -2.61 13.23 -3.98
C HIS A 126 -3.40 14.53 -3.85
N VAL A 127 -4.28 14.86 -4.82
CA VAL A 127 -5.07 16.09 -4.73
C VAL A 127 -5.91 16.11 -3.45
N PRO A 128 -6.15 17.30 -2.84
CA PRO A 128 -6.93 17.41 -1.63
C PRO A 128 -8.30 16.72 -1.74
N ASP A 129 -8.75 16.18 -0.61
CA ASP A 129 -10.06 15.54 -0.54
C ASP A 129 -11.17 16.50 -0.96
N GLY A 130 -12.13 16.00 -1.73
CA GLY A 130 -13.21 16.80 -2.30
C GLY A 130 -12.84 17.60 -3.57
N THR A 131 -11.59 17.53 -4.04
CA THR A 131 -11.19 18.15 -5.32
C THR A 131 -12.02 17.60 -6.48
N LYS A 132 -12.63 18.52 -7.24
CA LYS A 132 -13.32 18.22 -8.50
C LYS A 132 -12.41 18.63 -9.66
N HIS A 133 -11.78 17.65 -10.29
CA HIS A 133 -10.89 17.87 -11.41
C HIS A 133 -11.16 16.82 -12.51
N PRO A 134 -11.10 17.17 -13.80
CA PRO A 134 -11.41 16.23 -14.89
C PRO A 134 -10.49 15.00 -14.91
N LYS A 135 -9.21 15.18 -14.57
CA LYS A 135 -8.22 14.10 -14.54
C LYS A 135 -7.95 13.58 -13.12
N TRP A 136 -7.67 14.48 -12.17
CA TRP A 136 -7.14 14.10 -10.86
C TRP A 136 -8.22 13.73 -9.86
N LYS A 137 -8.05 12.60 -9.17
CA LYS A 137 -8.93 12.10 -8.12
C LYS A 137 -8.20 12.02 -6.78
N PRO A 138 -8.85 12.40 -5.67
CA PRO A 138 -8.29 12.20 -4.34
C PRO A 138 -7.98 10.71 -4.10
N LYS A 139 -6.88 10.47 -3.40
CA LYS A 139 -6.45 9.12 -3.00
C LYS A 139 -6.09 9.12 -1.51
N PRO A 140 -7.09 9.09 -0.62
CA PRO A 140 -6.87 8.85 0.80
C PRO A 140 -6.08 7.57 1.02
N GLU A 141 -4.97 7.69 1.77
CA GLU A 141 -3.99 6.62 1.95
C GLU A 141 -3.41 6.65 3.37
N SER A 142 -2.96 5.50 3.86
CA SER A 142 -2.28 5.37 5.16
C SER A 142 -1.23 4.28 5.11
N TRP A 143 -0.14 4.47 5.87
CA TRP A 143 1.00 3.57 5.93
C TRP A 143 1.25 3.08 7.35
N TYR A 144 1.04 1.80 7.61
CA TYR A 144 1.41 1.17 8.87
C TYR A 144 2.73 0.43 8.70
N TYR A 145 3.76 0.86 9.42
CA TYR A 145 5.12 0.36 9.27
C TYR A 145 5.33 -0.98 9.97
N PHE A 146 5.93 -1.94 9.26
CA PHE A 146 6.33 -3.22 9.81
C PHE A 146 7.77 -3.19 10.32
N GLU A 147 8.61 -2.41 9.65
CA GLU A 147 10.02 -2.20 9.96
C GLU A 147 10.31 -0.69 10.00
N PRO A 148 11.36 -0.24 10.71
CA PRO A 148 11.78 1.15 10.65
C PRO A 148 12.11 1.59 9.23
N GLY A 149 11.83 2.84 8.90
CA GLY A 149 12.02 3.38 7.56
C GLY A 149 12.38 4.86 7.51
N MET A 150 12.46 5.40 6.31
CA MET A 150 12.77 6.79 6.04
C MET A 150 11.83 7.35 4.97
N VAL A 151 11.21 8.49 5.25
CA VAL A 151 10.29 9.15 4.32
C VAL A 151 10.52 10.64 4.27
N THR A 152 10.14 11.28 3.16
CA THR A 152 9.88 12.71 3.17
C THR A 152 8.38 12.93 3.37
N LEU A 153 8.03 13.88 4.24
CA LEU A 153 6.64 14.15 4.62
C LEU A 153 6.46 15.64 4.94
N GLY A 154 5.69 16.31 4.09
CA GLY A 154 5.51 17.76 4.13
C GLY A 154 6.74 18.55 3.66
N VAL A 155 6.52 19.84 3.46
CA VAL A 155 7.52 20.84 3.03
C VAL A 155 8.01 21.61 4.26
N LYS A 156 9.29 22.00 4.28
CA LYS A 156 9.90 22.73 5.41
C LYS A 156 9.19 24.08 5.66
N SER A 157 9.10 24.45 6.92
CA SER A 157 8.60 25.77 7.30
C SER A 157 9.50 26.87 6.74
N GLY A 158 8.88 27.95 6.22
CA GLY A 158 9.61 29.10 5.66
C GLY A 158 10.25 28.84 4.30
N VAL A 159 9.92 27.72 3.62
CA VAL A 159 10.41 27.46 2.26
C VAL A 159 9.96 28.57 1.31
N ASN A 160 10.87 28.97 0.40
CA ASN A 160 10.49 29.74 -0.77
C ASN A 160 9.87 28.80 -1.82
N TRP A 161 8.56 28.87 -2.00
CA TRP A 161 7.79 28.01 -2.90
C TRP A 161 8.15 28.18 -4.36
N GLU A 162 8.49 29.42 -4.78
CA GLU A 162 8.90 29.71 -6.15
C GLU A 162 10.28 29.09 -6.42
N GLU A 163 11.21 29.21 -5.47
CA GLU A 163 12.52 28.60 -5.57
C GLU A 163 12.43 27.06 -5.62
N TYR A 164 11.56 26.47 -4.78
CA TYR A 164 11.33 25.03 -4.81
C TYR A 164 10.78 24.57 -6.16
N GLN A 165 9.72 25.23 -6.67
CA GLN A 165 9.13 24.89 -7.96
C GLN A 165 10.16 25.06 -9.09
N LYS A 166 10.88 26.19 -9.12
CA LYS A 166 11.95 26.45 -10.09
C LYS A 166 13.02 25.37 -10.07
N SER A 167 13.49 24.99 -8.87
CA SER A 167 14.53 23.97 -8.71
C SER A 167 14.14 22.62 -9.32
N VAL A 168 12.91 22.13 -9.07
CA VAL A 168 12.46 20.84 -9.62
C VAL A 168 12.13 20.93 -11.10
N THR A 169 11.63 22.08 -11.59
CA THR A 169 11.35 22.31 -13.02
C THR A 169 12.62 22.32 -13.85
N GLU A 170 13.62 23.13 -13.46
CA GLU A 170 14.91 23.17 -14.18
C GLU A 170 15.60 21.80 -14.16
N LEU A 171 15.56 21.10 -13.01
CA LEU A 171 16.12 19.77 -12.92
C LEU A 171 15.44 18.77 -13.88
N ASP A 172 14.11 18.81 -13.97
CA ASP A 172 13.34 17.92 -14.87
C ASP A 172 13.64 18.23 -16.34
N GLU A 173 13.72 19.51 -16.72
CA GLU A 173 14.11 19.94 -18.08
C GLU A 173 15.48 19.37 -18.49
N TYR A 174 16.47 19.44 -17.61
CA TYR A 174 17.80 18.84 -17.85
C TYR A 174 17.74 17.33 -17.97
N ILE A 175 16.99 16.66 -17.10
CA ILE A 175 16.83 15.19 -17.14
C ILE A 175 16.13 14.76 -18.44
N CYS A 176 15.09 15.48 -18.86
CA CYS A 176 14.41 15.25 -20.14
C CYS A 176 15.35 15.44 -21.33
N ALA A 177 16.20 16.48 -21.32
CA ALA A 177 17.19 16.72 -22.38
C ALA A 177 18.22 15.57 -22.44
N LEU A 178 18.71 15.11 -21.29
CA LEU A 178 19.61 13.95 -21.22
C LEU A 178 18.93 12.66 -21.71
N SER A 179 17.66 12.46 -21.40
CA SER A 179 16.86 11.33 -21.91
C SER A 179 16.81 11.34 -23.44
N GLN A 180 16.57 12.51 -24.07
CA GLN A 180 16.57 12.63 -25.53
C GLN A 180 17.95 12.31 -26.14
N GLN A 181 19.05 12.70 -25.49
CA GLN A 181 20.39 12.37 -25.92
C GLN A 181 20.67 10.86 -25.87
N VAL A 182 20.17 10.15 -24.85
CA VAL A 182 20.30 8.69 -24.76
C VAL A 182 19.45 8.01 -25.84
N LEU A 183 18.19 8.43 -26.00
CA LEU A 183 17.27 7.88 -27.00
C LEU A 183 17.77 8.08 -28.44
N SER A 184 18.47 9.19 -28.73
CA SER A 184 19.08 9.45 -30.05
C SER A 184 20.44 8.78 -30.24
N GLY A 185 20.99 8.12 -29.20
CA GLY A 185 22.32 7.49 -29.24
C GLY A 185 23.50 8.48 -29.16
N SER A 186 23.25 9.76 -28.91
CA SER A 186 24.31 10.78 -28.78
C SER A 186 25.00 10.79 -27.40
N LYS A 187 24.43 10.09 -26.42
CA LYS A 187 25.00 9.90 -25.07
C LYS A 187 24.72 8.49 -24.56
N THR A 188 25.65 7.93 -23.78
CA THR A 188 25.40 6.63 -23.14
C THR A 188 24.48 6.79 -21.92
N LEU A 189 23.74 5.74 -21.59
CA LEU A 189 22.90 5.70 -20.37
C LEU A 189 23.74 5.92 -19.10
N ALA A 190 24.96 5.40 -19.05
CA ALA A 190 25.86 5.54 -17.92
C ALA A 190 26.31 7.00 -17.72
N ASP A 191 26.70 7.67 -18.80
CA ASP A 191 27.09 9.10 -18.74
C ASP A 191 25.92 9.98 -18.35
N ALA A 192 24.73 9.74 -18.92
CA ALA A 192 23.51 10.48 -18.57
C ALA A 192 23.19 10.32 -17.05
N LYS A 193 23.25 9.11 -16.51
CA LYS A 193 23.04 8.86 -15.06
C LYS A 193 24.06 9.58 -14.19
N ASN A 194 25.34 9.59 -14.58
CA ASN A 194 26.38 10.32 -13.85
C ASN A 194 26.11 11.83 -13.84
N GLU A 195 25.66 12.38 -14.96
CA GLU A 195 25.32 13.80 -15.07
C GLU A 195 24.07 14.15 -14.27
N ILE A 196 23.02 13.30 -14.33
CA ILE A 196 21.82 13.45 -13.51
C ILE A 196 22.17 13.47 -12.01
N ASN A 197 23.06 12.62 -11.53
CA ASN A 197 23.49 12.63 -10.13
C ASN A 197 24.12 13.97 -9.73
N LYS A 198 24.96 14.55 -10.61
CA LYS A 198 25.54 15.88 -10.35
C LYS A 198 24.46 16.98 -10.33
N LEU A 199 23.48 16.92 -11.22
CA LEU A 199 22.35 17.85 -11.24
C LEU A 199 21.49 17.73 -9.99
N ILE A 200 21.20 16.52 -9.51
CA ILE A 200 20.46 16.28 -8.27
C ILE A 200 21.19 16.90 -7.07
N VAL A 201 22.51 16.80 -7.00
CA VAL A 201 23.31 17.46 -5.96
C VAL A 201 23.22 18.97 -6.08
N LYS A 202 23.31 19.53 -7.31
CA LYS A 202 23.26 20.98 -7.58
C LYS A 202 21.90 21.57 -7.18
N TYR A 203 20.80 20.99 -7.64
CA TYR A 203 19.42 21.48 -7.41
C TYR A 203 18.88 21.06 -6.05
N ASN A 204 19.33 19.94 -5.52
CA ASN A 204 19.00 19.40 -4.19
C ASN A 204 17.50 19.51 -3.81
N PRO A 205 16.56 18.87 -4.50
CA PRO A 205 15.12 18.97 -4.16
C PRO A 205 14.82 18.59 -2.70
N ARG A 206 15.66 17.75 -2.09
CA ARG A 206 15.50 17.31 -0.69
C ARG A 206 15.71 18.43 0.33
N GLN A 207 16.35 19.56 -0.04
CA GLN A 207 16.52 20.70 0.87
C GLN A 207 15.19 21.37 1.24
N PHE A 208 14.14 21.21 0.41
CA PHE A 208 12.85 21.88 0.61
C PHE A 208 11.85 21.07 1.45
N VAL A 209 12.10 19.78 1.70
CA VAL A 209 11.14 18.85 2.30
C VAL A 209 11.60 18.36 3.67
N ASN A 210 10.64 17.97 4.51
CA ASN A 210 10.91 17.39 5.81
C ASN A 210 11.20 15.89 5.68
N PHE A 211 12.12 15.39 6.50
CA PHE A 211 12.35 13.98 6.71
C PHE A 211 11.65 13.51 7.97
N ALA A 212 11.10 12.29 7.92
CA ALA A 212 10.56 11.58 9.05
C ALA A 212 11.08 10.14 9.06
N TYR A 213 11.18 9.57 10.26
CA TYR A 213 11.79 8.28 10.52
C TYR A 213 10.80 7.41 11.29
N PRO A 214 9.83 6.78 10.62
CA PRO A 214 8.88 5.91 11.28
C PRO A 214 9.56 4.67 11.85
N ASN A 215 9.09 4.24 13.03
CA ASN A 215 9.46 2.99 13.66
C ASN A 215 8.49 1.87 13.29
N ALA A 216 8.85 0.63 13.56
CA ALA A 216 7.90 -0.48 13.46
C ALA A 216 6.70 -0.23 14.39
N GLY A 217 5.49 -0.32 13.84
CA GLY A 217 4.25 -0.05 14.54
C GLY A 217 3.70 1.38 14.38
N ASP A 218 4.48 2.32 13.85
CA ASP A 218 3.98 3.65 13.54
C ASP A 218 3.00 3.61 12.36
N LEU A 219 2.01 4.50 12.42
CA LEU A 219 1.06 4.72 11.33
C LEU A 219 1.08 6.17 10.91
N ILE A 220 1.24 6.38 9.60
CA ILE A 220 1.19 7.70 8.96
C ILE A 220 -0.13 7.82 8.18
N ASP A 221 -0.88 8.90 8.45
CA ASP A 221 -2.13 9.23 7.78
C ASP A 221 -1.91 10.26 6.67
N LEU A 222 -2.13 9.84 5.44
CA LEU A 222 -2.14 10.68 4.23
C LEU A 222 -3.57 10.88 3.69
N SER A 223 -4.60 10.41 4.44
CA SER A 223 -6.00 10.46 3.99
C SER A 223 -6.55 11.86 3.75
N PRO A 224 -6.04 12.96 4.38
CA PRO A 224 -6.45 14.30 4.03
C PRO A 224 -6.07 14.72 2.61
N CYS A 225 -5.05 14.08 2.01
CA CYS A 225 -4.46 14.43 0.71
C CYS A 225 -3.89 15.87 0.69
N GLY A 226 -3.34 16.33 -0.44
CA GLY A 226 -2.68 17.63 -0.52
C GLY A 226 -1.29 17.69 0.14
N ILE A 227 -0.77 16.57 0.63
CA ILE A 227 0.42 16.47 1.46
C ILE A 227 1.58 15.89 0.64
N HIS A 228 2.72 16.59 0.63
CA HIS A 228 3.95 16.02 0.08
C HIS A 228 4.36 14.75 0.80
N HIS A 229 4.68 13.71 0.06
CA HIS A 229 5.18 12.46 0.63
C HIS A 229 6.07 11.68 -0.35
N SER A 230 7.01 10.88 0.19
CA SER A 230 7.86 9.98 -0.59
C SER A 230 8.57 9.00 0.34
N TRP A 231 8.72 7.76 -0.09
CA TRP A 231 9.69 6.86 0.54
C TRP A 231 11.11 7.25 0.14
N GLU A 232 12.00 7.25 1.11
CA GLU A 232 13.42 7.56 0.91
C GLU A 232 14.27 6.31 1.09
N GLU A 233 15.51 6.39 0.61
CA GLU A 233 16.46 5.29 0.62
C GLU A 233 17.70 5.67 1.45
N ASP A 234 17.99 4.84 2.45
CA ASP A 234 19.21 4.80 3.22
C ASP A 234 19.49 3.33 3.55
N THR A 235 20.15 2.64 2.63
CA THR A 235 20.38 1.19 2.73
C THR A 235 21.34 0.79 3.83
N ASP A 236 22.19 1.72 4.30
CA ASP A 236 23.10 1.47 5.42
C ASP A 236 22.33 1.41 6.73
N LYS A 237 21.34 2.30 6.91
CA LYS A 237 20.52 2.37 8.13
C LYS A 237 19.25 1.54 8.03
N TYR A 238 18.65 1.46 6.86
CA TYR A 238 17.39 0.75 6.58
C TYR A 238 17.57 -0.23 5.40
N PRO A 239 18.25 -1.37 5.62
CA PRO A 239 18.63 -2.29 4.53
C PRO A 239 17.43 -2.91 3.80
N LEU A 240 16.26 -2.99 4.44
CA LEU A 240 15.03 -3.46 3.82
C LEU A 240 14.27 -2.34 3.07
N GLY A 241 14.72 -1.08 3.19
CA GLY A 241 13.96 0.07 2.76
C GLY A 241 12.73 0.30 3.64
N ASN A 242 11.64 0.75 3.05
CA ASN A 242 10.35 0.95 3.73
C ASN A 242 9.49 -0.30 3.58
N VAL A 243 9.17 -0.95 4.69
CA VAL A 243 8.31 -2.15 4.74
C VAL A 243 7.04 -1.81 5.49
N LEU A 244 5.90 -1.83 4.79
CA LEU A 244 4.66 -1.33 5.34
C LEU A 244 3.40 -2.00 4.78
N TYR A 245 2.31 -1.90 5.53
CA TYR A 245 0.96 -2.19 5.10
C TYR A 245 0.30 -0.88 4.67
N GLU A 246 -0.03 -0.78 3.40
CA GLU A 246 -0.62 0.38 2.76
C GLU A 246 -2.12 0.16 2.59
N LEU A 247 -2.92 1.02 3.21
CA LEU A 247 -4.38 1.02 3.12
C LEU A 247 -4.82 2.28 2.41
N GLN A 248 -5.51 2.14 1.28
CA GLN A 248 -5.97 3.26 0.46
C GLN A 248 -7.32 2.98 -0.19
N VAL A 249 -7.95 4.04 -0.70
CA VAL A 249 -9.10 3.89 -1.60
C VAL A 249 -8.64 3.26 -2.92
N ASN A 250 -9.54 2.51 -3.56
CA ASN A 250 -9.27 1.80 -4.81
C ASN A 250 -9.30 2.76 -6.02
N VAL A 251 -8.26 3.58 -6.15
CA VAL A 251 -8.06 4.54 -7.25
C VAL A 251 -6.70 4.28 -7.88
N MET A 252 -6.65 4.34 -9.21
CA MET A 252 -5.44 4.09 -9.99
C MET A 252 -4.43 5.24 -9.89
N ASP A 253 -3.14 4.91 -9.85
CA ASP A 253 -2.04 5.87 -9.68
C ASP A 253 -1.93 6.91 -10.81
N ASP A 254 -2.34 6.57 -12.03
CA ASP A 254 -2.26 7.45 -13.22
C ASP A 254 -3.22 8.64 -13.15
N VAL A 255 -4.32 8.50 -12.39
CA VAL A 255 -5.31 9.56 -12.15
C VAL A 255 -5.29 10.09 -10.71
N ALA A 256 -4.41 9.60 -9.85
CA ALA A 256 -4.42 9.94 -8.42
C ALA A 256 -3.05 10.36 -7.87
N THR A 257 -1.95 10.14 -8.59
CA THR A 257 -0.61 10.44 -8.10
C THR A 257 0.10 11.46 -8.98
N ILE A 258 0.26 12.65 -8.44
CA ILE A 258 0.98 13.77 -9.05
C ILE A 258 2.44 13.74 -8.57
N ARG A 259 3.39 13.94 -9.47
CA ARG A 259 4.83 13.82 -9.18
C ARG A 259 5.57 15.08 -9.55
N SER A 260 6.46 15.55 -8.66
CA SER A 260 7.33 16.71 -8.90
C SER A 260 8.80 16.35 -9.08
N PHE A 261 9.24 15.17 -8.64
CA PHE A 261 10.62 14.72 -8.77
C PHE A 261 10.69 13.18 -8.69
N ASP A 262 11.25 12.52 -9.71
CA ASP A 262 11.37 11.04 -9.77
C ASP A 262 12.81 10.55 -9.47
N LYS A 263 13.56 11.30 -8.65
CA LYS A 263 14.91 10.96 -8.17
C LYS A 263 15.91 10.63 -9.28
N GLY A 264 15.72 11.22 -10.46
CA GLY A 264 16.59 11.01 -11.62
C GLY A 264 16.49 9.62 -12.24
N LYS A 265 15.40 8.89 -11.99
CA LYS A 265 15.19 7.56 -12.56
C LYS A 265 15.05 7.62 -14.07
N MET A 266 15.90 6.85 -14.75
CA MET A 266 15.88 6.66 -16.20
C MET A 266 15.78 5.16 -16.50
N ASN A 267 14.90 4.77 -17.40
CA ASN A 267 14.70 3.41 -17.83
C ASN A 267 15.93 2.87 -18.59
N LYS A 268 15.98 1.55 -18.84
CA LYS A 268 17.08 0.91 -19.56
C LYS A 268 17.22 1.41 -21.00
N ASP A 269 16.12 1.83 -21.62
CA ASP A 269 16.07 2.41 -22.97
C ASP A 269 16.41 3.90 -23.01
N GLY A 270 16.63 4.54 -21.85
CA GLY A 270 16.92 5.97 -21.74
C GLY A 270 15.68 6.84 -21.55
N SER A 271 14.48 6.29 -21.60
CA SER A 271 13.25 7.05 -21.37
C SER A 271 13.08 7.44 -19.90
N VAL A 272 12.37 8.54 -19.65
CA VAL A 272 11.99 9.03 -18.32
C VAL A 272 10.47 9.17 -18.23
N ARG A 273 9.95 9.10 -17.00
CA ARG A 273 8.53 9.29 -16.73
C ARG A 273 8.19 10.78 -16.77
N PRO A 274 7.12 11.20 -17.45
CA PRO A 274 6.62 12.57 -17.38
C PRO A 274 6.22 12.95 -15.95
N LEU A 275 6.63 14.14 -15.51
CA LEU A 275 6.24 14.72 -14.24
C LEU A 275 5.08 15.72 -14.42
N GLN A 276 4.42 16.06 -13.32
CA GLN A 276 3.26 16.98 -13.30
C GLN A 276 3.53 18.10 -12.29
N ILE A 277 4.64 18.82 -12.50
CA ILE A 277 5.19 19.79 -11.54
C ILE A 277 4.20 20.94 -11.30
N GLU A 278 3.57 21.47 -12.35
CA GLU A 278 2.57 22.55 -12.22
C GLU A 278 1.38 22.12 -11.37
N ASP A 279 0.80 20.95 -11.66
CA ASP A 279 -0.31 20.39 -10.88
C ASP A 279 0.12 20.12 -9.42
N TYR A 280 1.35 19.65 -9.21
CA TYR A 280 1.89 19.40 -7.88
C TYR A 280 1.88 20.68 -7.03
N PHE A 281 2.38 21.81 -7.55
CA PHE A 281 2.41 23.09 -6.83
C PHE A 281 1.06 23.80 -6.79
N ALA A 282 0.13 23.46 -7.69
CA ALA A 282 -1.24 23.94 -7.66
C ALA A 282 -2.09 23.28 -6.56
N PHE A 283 -1.86 21.99 -6.29
CA PHE A 283 -2.69 21.21 -5.35
C PHE A 283 -2.06 20.97 -3.98
N ILE A 284 -0.78 21.31 -3.77
CA ILE A 284 -0.13 21.11 -2.48
C ILE A 284 -0.73 22.02 -1.40
N ASP A 285 -1.07 21.43 -0.25
CA ASP A 285 -1.49 22.20 0.92
C ASP A 285 -0.27 22.87 1.54
N ARG A 286 -0.25 24.21 1.52
CA ARG A 286 0.84 25.04 2.04
C ARG A 286 0.69 25.38 3.52
N SER A 287 -0.36 24.88 4.18
CA SER A 287 -0.58 25.17 5.60
C SER A 287 0.52 24.58 6.49
N PRO A 288 0.91 25.25 7.59
CA PRO A 288 1.90 24.71 8.53
C PRO A 288 1.48 23.36 9.12
N LYS A 289 0.18 23.14 9.30
CA LYS A 289 -0.35 21.88 9.85
C LYS A 289 -0.10 20.72 8.88
N ALA A 290 -0.46 20.87 7.60
CA ALA A 290 -0.27 19.83 6.58
C ALA A 290 1.21 19.48 6.37
N ASN A 291 2.10 20.47 6.55
CA ASN A 291 3.53 20.31 6.33
C ASN A 291 4.34 19.93 7.58
N ASN A 292 3.68 19.74 8.74
CA ASN A 292 4.35 19.25 9.94
C ASN A 292 4.26 17.71 9.99
N PRO A 293 5.38 16.97 9.87
CA PRO A 293 5.36 15.51 9.87
C PRO A 293 4.64 14.90 11.08
N LYS A 294 4.78 15.51 12.26
CA LYS A 294 4.19 15.01 13.51
C LYS A 294 2.66 14.94 13.48
N THR A 295 2.00 15.75 12.66
CA THR A 295 0.51 15.75 12.56
C THR A 295 -0.02 14.53 11.82
N HIS A 296 0.82 13.83 11.06
CA HIS A 296 0.46 12.66 10.27
C HIS A 296 0.68 11.34 11.01
N PHE A 297 1.51 11.33 12.05
CA PHE A 297 1.67 10.16 12.91
C PHE A 297 0.44 9.98 13.79
N GLN A 298 -0.24 8.87 13.63
CA GLN A 298 -1.47 8.56 14.37
C GLN A 298 -1.14 7.84 15.68
N LYS A 299 -1.91 8.15 16.71
CA LYS A 299 -1.88 7.41 17.98
C LYS A 299 -3.00 6.39 17.98
N SER A 300 -2.67 5.14 18.32
CA SER A 300 -3.68 4.10 18.47
C SER A 300 -4.63 4.42 19.64
N GLN A 301 -5.88 3.99 19.48
CA GLN A 301 -6.89 4.05 20.53
C GLN A 301 -7.13 2.63 21.05
N HIS A 302 -6.96 2.43 22.33
CA HIS A 302 -7.31 1.18 22.99
C HIS A 302 -8.82 0.93 22.90
N ILE A 303 -9.24 -0.25 22.45
CA ILE A 303 -10.65 -0.67 22.32
C ILE A 303 -11.01 -1.71 23.37
N THR A 304 -10.19 -2.76 23.50
CA THR A 304 -10.47 -3.88 24.39
C THR A 304 -9.19 -4.54 24.86
N GLU A 305 -9.17 -4.92 26.15
CA GLU A 305 -8.14 -5.77 26.74
C GLU A 305 -8.81 -6.95 27.42
N LYS A 306 -8.37 -8.18 27.08
CA LYS A 306 -8.77 -9.43 27.72
C LYS A 306 -7.52 -10.29 27.92
N LEU A 307 -7.61 -11.31 28.76
CA LEU A 307 -6.49 -12.24 28.98
C LEU A 307 -6.00 -12.92 27.70
N SER A 308 -6.92 -13.15 26.75
CA SER A 308 -6.64 -13.89 25.51
C SER A 308 -6.38 -12.98 24.29
N TYR A 309 -6.73 -11.71 24.34
CA TYR A 309 -6.47 -10.77 23.25
C TYR A 309 -6.59 -9.31 23.66
N SER A 310 -5.88 -8.44 22.93
CA SER A 310 -6.09 -7.00 22.94
C SER A 310 -6.50 -6.51 21.56
N LYS A 311 -7.27 -5.43 21.50
CA LYS A 311 -7.68 -4.75 20.26
C LYS A 311 -7.43 -3.25 20.38
N GLU A 312 -6.72 -2.71 19.41
CA GLU A 312 -6.47 -1.27 19.24
C GLU A 312 -7.01 -0.79 17.91
N ARG A 313 -7.66 0.36 17.90
CA ARG A 313 -7.94 1.12 16.69
C ARG A 313 -6.70 1.92 16.33
N LEU A 314 -6.02 1.56 15.23
CA LEU A 314 -4.86 2.29 14.73
C LEU A 314 -5.31 3.59 14.05
N MET A 315 -6.40 3.53 13.28
CA MET A 315 -7.04 4.71 12.70
C MET A 315 -8.47 4.44 12.24
N LYS A 316 -9.23 5.52 12.09
CA LYS A 316 -10.55 5.54 11.43
C LYS A 316 -10.70 6.85 10.66
N THR A 317 -10.98 6.74 9.37
CA THR A 317 -11.35 7.85 8.48
C THR A 317 -12.80 7.69 8.04
N LYS A 318 -13.27 8.59 7.20
CA LYS A 318 -14.57 8.40 6.51
C LYS A 318 -14.53 7.34 5.41
N TYR A 319 -13.34 6.85 5.04
CA TYR A 319 -13.15 5.89 3.93
C TYR A 319 -12.90 4.47 4.42
N TYR A 320 -12.18 4.31 5.53
CA TYR A 320 -11.76 3.02 6.07
C TYR A 320 -11.38 3.10 7.53
N ALA A 321 -11.30 1.95 8.16
CA ALA A 321 -10.70 1.79 9.48
C ALA A 321 -9.64 0.68 9.46
N LEU A 322 -8.66 0.80 10.36
CA LEU A 322 -7.61 -0.19 10.60
C LEU A 322 -7.53 -0.49 12.10
N ASP A 323 -7.77 -1.75 12.45
CA ASP A 323 -7.62 -2.27 13.79
C ASP A 323 -6.42 -3.22 13.85
N LYS A 324 -5.69 -3.21 14.97
CA LYS A 324 -4.70 -4.22 15.33
C LYS A 324 -5.27 -5.10 16.44
N VAL A 325 -5.21 -6.42 16.26
CA VAL A 325 -5.57 -7.39 17.29
C VAL A 325 -4.35 -8.25 17.58
N VAL A 326 -4.02 -8.37 18.86
CA VAL A 326 -3.00 -9.28 19.35
C VAL A 326 -3.71 -10.41 20.10
N ILE A 327 -3.54 -11.65 19.68
CA ILE A 327 -4.12 -12.82 20.33
C ILE A 327 -2.98 -13.57 21.03
N THR A 328 -3.07 -13.67 22.36
CA THR A 328 -2.05 -14.25 23.22
C THR A 328 -2.44 -15.64 23.69
N GLY A 329 -1.51 -16.56 23.60
CA GLY A 329 -1.68 -17.97 24.05
C GLY A 329 -2.24 -18.88 22.95
N TYR A 330 -1.70 -20.09 22.91
CA TYR A 330 -2.12 -21.14 22.00
C TYR A 330 -3.59 -21.52 22.22
N LYS A 331 -4.37 -21.67 21.16
CA LYS A 331 -5.82 -21.94 21.14
C LYS A 331 -6.70 -20.81 21.69
N SER A 332 -6.15 -19.66 22.07
CA SER A 332 -6.94 -18.47 22.39
C SER A 332 -7.76 -18.02 21.19
N ALA A 333 -8.92 -17.40 21.45
CA ALA A 333 -9.85 -17.02 20.40
C ALA A 333 -10.28 -15.55 20.51
N TYR A 334 -10.50 -14.96 19.33
CA TYR A 334 -11.11 -13.67 19.12
C TYR A 334 -12.41 -13.84 18.32
N HIS A 335 -13.50 -13.18 18.72
CA HIS A 335 -14.79 -13.22 18.04
C HIS A 335 -15.29 -11.82 17.76
N GLU A 336 -15.87 -11.61 16.59
CA GLU A 336 -16.46 -10.31 16.18
C GLU A 336 -17.73 -10.54 15.35
N ARG A 337 -18.78 -9.75 15.66
CA ARG A 337 -19.93 -9.54 14.77
C ARG A 337 -19.63 -8.46 13.77
N ILE A 338 -20.11 -8.60 12.53
CA ILE A 338 -19.78 -7.69 11.45
C ILE A 338 -21.03 -7.17 10.73
N ASP A 339 -21.01 -5.89 10.40
CA ASP A 339 -22.04 -5.17 9.62
C ASP A 339 -21.58 -4.85 8.19
N ARG A 340 -20.29 -5.10 7.92
CA ARG A 340 -19.61 -4.91 6.64
C ARG A 340 -18.53 -5.96 6.46
N PHE A 341 -17.98 -6.08 5.25
CA PHE A 341 -16.84 -6.97 5.00
C PHE A 341 -15.67 -6.69 5.95
N LYS A 342 -14.82 -7.69 6.14
CA LYS A 342 -13.54 -7.54 6.81
C LYS A 342 -12.42 -8.11 5.93
N HIS A 343 -11.30 -7.40 5.92
CA HIS A 343 -10.03 -7.93 5.43
C HIS A 343 -9.10 -8.14 6.62
N VAL A 344 -8.62 -9.36 6.78
CA VAL A 344 -7.74 -9.77 7.89
C VAL A 344 -6.38 -10.13 7.32
N PHE A 345 -5.34 -9.37 7.67
CA PHE A 345 -3.95 -9.65 7.30
C PHE A 345 -3.18 -10.18 8.51
N ILE A 346 -2.42 -11.27 8.34
CA ILE A 346 -1.66 -11.90 9.41
C ILE A 346 -0.24 -11.31 9.40
N LYS A 347 0.03 -10.38 10.35
CA LYS A 347 1.36 -9.77 10.50
C LYS A 347 2.36 -10.78 11.08
N SER A 348 1.95 -11.55 12.08
CA SER A 348 2.78 -12.59 12.69
C SER A 348 1.94 -13.73 13.25
N GLY A 349 2.53 -14.92 13.37
CA GLY A 349 1.88 -16.12 13.85
C GLY A 349 1.14 -16.89 12.76
N GLU A 350 0.28 -17.83 13.21
CA GLU A 350 -0.63 -18.62 12.40
C GLU A 350 -1.97 -18.69 13.12
N ILE A 351 -3.03 -18.55 12.36
CA ILE A 351 -4.40 -18.53 12.87
C ILE A 351 -5.32 -19.47 12.08
N GLU A 352 -6.43 -19.85 12.69
CA GLU A 352 -7.58 -20.45 12.05
C GLU A 352 -8.74 -19.43 12.06
N VAL A 353 -9.25 -19.08 10.89
CA VAL A 353 -10.40 -18.18 10.72
C VAL A 353 -11.62 -18.99 10.36
N THR A 354 -12.70 -18.86 11.13
CA THR A 354 -13.97 -19.55 10.91
C THR A 354 -15.08 -18.53 10.66
N ALA A 355 -15.86 -18.74 9.62
CA ALA A 355 -17.10 -18.02 9.34
C ALA A 355 -18.09 -18.98 8.65
N GLY A 356 -19.37 -18.97 9.08
CA GLY A 356 -20.31 -20.03 8.71
C GLY A 356 -19.80 -21.39 9.17
N ASN A 357 -19.81 -22.36 8.25
CA ASN A 357 -19.37 -23.75 8.53
C ASN A 357 -17.96 -24.05 8.01
N VAL A 358 -17.20 -23.04 7.60
CA VAL A 358 -15.88 -23.22 7.00
C VAL A 358 -14.80 -22.58 7.86
N SER A 359 -13.73 -23.34 8.11
CA SER A 359 -12.50 -22.87 8.74
C SER A 359 -11.36 -22.88 7.73
N ILE A 360 -10.51 -21.85 7.79
CA ILE A 360 -9.30 -21.75 6.98
C ILE A 360 -8.09 -21.46 7.86
N THR A 361 -6.96 -22.12 7.57
CA THR A 361 -5.68 -21.90 8.27
C THR A 361 -4.83 -20.89 7.50
N VAL A 362 -4.36 -19.85 8.19
CA VAL A 362 -3.68 -18.72 7.58
C VAL A 362 -2.39 -18.40 8.34
N SER A 363 -1.28 -18.37 7.62
CA SER A 363 0.05 -18.04 8.17
C SER A 363 0.38 -16.57 7.93
N LYS A 364 1.43 -16.09 8.61
CA LYS A 364 1.97 -14.72 8.43
C LYS A 364 2.13 -14.34 6.96
N GLY A 365 1.89 -13.08 6.64
CA GLY A 365 2.02 -12.51 5.29
C GLY A 365 0.84 -12.79 4.37
N HIS A 366 -0.18 -13.51 4.80
CA HIS A 366 -1.36 -13.83 4.01
C HIS A 366 -2.61 -13.14 4.54
N SER A 367 -3.64 -13.08 3.68
CA SER A 367 -4.86 -12.33 3.92
C SER A 367 -6.12 -13.16 3.75
N VAL A 368 -7.16 -12.75 4.47
CA VAL A 368 -8.51 -13.33 4.42
C VAL A 368 -9.52 -12.25 4.13
N PHE A 369 -10.42 -12.51 3.19
CA PHE A 369 -11.64 -11.73 2.98
C PHE A 369 -12.82 -12.42 3.66
N ILE A 370 -13.58 -11.67 4.48
CA ILE A 370 -14.78 -12.16 5.16
C ILE A 370 -15.94 -11.29 4.68
N PRO A 371 -16.90 -11.85 3.90
CA PRO A 371 -18.06 -11.09 3.43
C PRO A 371 -19.01 -10.78 4.58
N LYS A 372 -19.74 -9.67 4.48
CA LYS A 372 -20.71 -9.23 5.51
C LYS A 372 -21.78 -10.28 5.81
N MET A 373 -22.18 -11.09 4.81
CA MET A 373 -23.18 -12.15 4.99
C MET A 373 -22.77 -13.21 6.00
N ALA A 374 -21.50 -13.28 6.42
CA ALA A 374 -21.04 -14.15 7.49
C ALA A 374 -21.62 -13.75 8.86
N LEU A 375 -22.04 -12.49 9.02
CA LEU A 375 -22.60 -11.87 10.22
C LEU A 375 -21.65 -11.84 11.41
N GLU A 376 -20.84 -12.87 11.57
CA GLU A 376 -19.81 -13.02 12.61
C GLU A 376 -18.68 -13.93 12.13
N TYR A 377 -17.54 -13.82 12.76
CA TYR A 377 -16.40 -14.72 12.56
C TYR A 377 -15.63 -14.92 13.84
N SER A 378 -14.84 -15.99 13.86
CA SER A 378 -13.88 -16.24 14.93
C SER A 378 -12.48 -16.46 14.39
N ILE A 379 -11.48 -16.06 15.17
CA ILE A 379 -10.07 -16.32 14.92
C ILE A 379 -9.52 -17.09 16.10
N LYS A 380 -8.96 -18.28 15.86
CA LYS A 380 -8.27 -19.09 16.84
C LYS A 380 -6.77 -19.03 16.58
N ASN A 381 -6.00 -18.77 17.61
CA ASN A 381 -4.55 -18.69 17.56
C ASN A 381 -3.90 -20.08 17.52
N ASN A 382 -3.10 -20.38 16.50
CA ASN A 382 -2.35 -21.63 16.35
C ASN A 382 -0.84 -21.44 16.65
N SER A 383 -0.46 -20.29 17.20
CA SER A 383 0.90 -19.93 17.62
C SER A 383 0.96 -19.60 19.11
N LYS A 384 2.13 -19.23 19.63
CA LYS A 384 2.23 -18.64 20.97
C LYS A 384 1.44 -17.33 21.02
N ASP A 385 1.74 -16.43 20.09
CA ASP A 385 1.05 -15.16 19.91
C ASP A 385 0.86 -14.90 18.41
N SER A 386 -0.23 -14.24 18.06
CA SER A 386 -0.49 -13.78 16.68
C SER A 386 -0.89 -12.32 16.67
N VAL A 387 -0.36 -11.58 15.70
CA VAL A 387 -0.71 -10.19 15.44
C VAL A 387 -1.41 -10.10 14.11
N ILE A 388 -2.60 -9.55 14.11
CA ILE A 388 -3.43 -9.38 12.91
C ILE A 388 -3.84 -7.92 12.72
N LEU A 389 -3.97 -7.52 11.46
CA LEU A 389 -4.51 -6.24 11.03
C LEU A 389 -5.88 -6.48 10.41
N ILE A 390 -6.89 -5.74 10.84
CA ILE A 390 -8.26 -5.85 10.32
C ILE A 390 -8.64 -4.53 9.67
N SER A 391 -8.89 -4.56 8.36
CA SER A 391 -9.30 -3.40 7.56
C SER A 391 -10.75 -3.54 7.09
N TYR A 392 -11.49 -2.44 7.02
CA TYR A 392 -12.89 -2.43 6.58
C TYR A 392 -13.39 -1.02 6.23
#